data_9d0492da9b740c66ce24e973c9d19177
#
_entry.id   9d0492da9b740c66ce24e973c9d19177
#
_cell.length_a   1.000
_cell.length_b   1.000
_cell.length_c   1.000
_cell.angle_alpha   90.00
_cell.angle_beta   90.00
_cell.angle_gamma   90.00
#
_symmetry.space_group_name_H-M   'P 1'
#
loop_
_entity.id
_entity.type
_entity.pdbx_description
1 polymer ?
#
loop_
_entity_poly.entity_id
_entity_poly.type
_entity_poly.pdbx_seq_one_letter_code
_entity_poly.pdbx_strand_id
1 'polypeptide(L)'
;MSTDIEKAVKNYTVPDINKPGNFSDWEKDLKEQSGKFMVWPSGYFSIYERSYAILGWNEFMLNIAGNPKVVTDLMDKVTEYKIEHSKKMVEMGFKMGHHGDDFGTQVGGFFSRDTFTKYILPRIKREWEVFTDAGLPIMLHSCGNITDFLPDLIDIGLTILDPVQPCMDLAYLKKEYGKDLIFFGGINTQVMPYITPEEVKTLARDTIRILGKGGGHIIAPSQELMNDIPVANIKALVETIREEREKVLQM
;
A
#
# COMPACT_ATOMS: atom_id res chain seq x y z
N MET A 1 8.25 -5.35 33.09
CA MET A 1 7.47 -5.24 31.82
C MET A 1 8.09 -6.06 30.68
N SER A 2 9.40 -6.05 30.41
CA SER A 2 10.01 -6.77 29.29
C SER A 2 9.78 -8.29 29.30
N THR A 3 9.89 -8.94 30.44
CA THR A 3 9.76 -10.41 30.59
C THR A 3 8.39 -10.98 30.18
N ASP A 4 7.30 -10.24 30.38
CA ASP A 4 5.95 -10.72 30.02
C ASP A 4 5.70 -10.62 28.52
N ILE A 5 6.20 -9.55 27.86
CA ILE A 5 6.09 -9.35 26.42
C ILE A 5 6.95 -10.38 25.67
N GLU A 6 8.20 -10.58 26.09
CA GLU A 6 9.08 -11.59 25.51
C GLU A 6 8.45 -13.00 25.58
N LYS A 7 7.85 -13.34 26.73
CA LYS A 7 7.16 -14.60 26.89
C LYS A 7 5.90 -14.69 25.99
N ALA A 8 5.14 -13.60 25.89
CA ALA A 8 3.96 -13.53 25.01
C ALA A 8 4.36 -13.72 23.52
N VAL A 9 5.39 -13.01 23.05
CA VAL A 9 5.92 -13.15 21.70
C VAL A 9 6.45 -14.56 21.45
N LYS A 10 7.20 -15.13 22.39
CA LYS A 10 7.71 -16.49 22.29
C LYS A 10 6.60 -17.52 22.11
N ASN A 11 5.52 -17.37 22.86
CA ASN A 11 4.38 -18.30 22.86
C ASN A 11 3.35 -18.01 21.77
N TYR A 12 3.44 -16.87 21.09
CA TYR A 12 2.53 -16.54 19.99
C TYR A 12 2.69 -17.52 18.83
N THR A 13 1.57 -18.06 18.37
CA THR A 13 1.48 -18.90 17.17
C THR A 13 0.61 -18.20 16.13
N VAL A 14 1.09 -18.16 14.89
CA VAL A 14 0.31 -17.63 13.77
C VAL A 14 -0.88 -18.55 13.47
N PRO A 15 -1.99 -18.03 12.92
CA PRO A 15 -3.12 -18.85 12.49
C PRO A 15 -2.70 -19.89 11.42
N ASP A 16 -3.47 -20.96 11.31
CA ASP A 16 -3.30 -21.90 10.21
C ASP A 16 -3.78 -21.28 8.89
N ILE A 17 -2.87 -21.05 7.97
CA ILE A 17 -3.14 -20.48 6.66
C ILE A 17 -4.03 -21.39 5.80
N ASN A 18 -3.92 -22.70 5.97
CA ASN A 18 -4.63 -23.71 5.18
C ASN A 18 -6.02 -24.05 5.74
N LYS A 19 -6.50 -23.30 6.75
CA LYS A 19 -7.84 -23.50 7.28
C LYS A 19 -8.86 -23.37 6.16
N PRO A 20 -9.79 -24.34 6.01
CA PRO A 20 -10.83 -24.30 4.98
C PRO A 20 -11.62 -22.99 5.00
N GLY A 21 -11.82 -22.40 3.82
CA GLY A 21 -12.55 -21.15 3.65
C GLY A 21 -11.72 -19.87 3.73
N ASN A 22 -10.45 -19.93 4.11
CA ASN A 22 -9.61 -18.72 4.21
C ASN A 22 -9.50 -17.92 2.91
N PHE A 23 -9.60 -18.58 1.76
CA PHE A 23 -9.42 -17.98 0.43
C PHE A 23 -10.69 -18.04 -0.44
N SER A 24 -11.84 -18.41 0.11
CA SER A 24 -13.08 -18.58 -0.66
C SER A 24 -13.54 -17.31 -1.38
N ASP A 25 -13.35 -16.15 -0.76
CA ASP A 25 -13.70 -14.86 -1.39
C ASP A 25 -12.76 -14.55 -2.56
N TRP A 26 -11.48 -14.85 -2.45
CA TRP A 26 -10.51 -14.68 -3.54
C TRP A 26 -10.83 -15.59 -4.72
N GLU A 27 -11.16 -16.86 -4.47
CA GLU A 27 -11.59 -17.81 -5.51
C GLU A 27 -12.82 -17.29 -6.26
N LYS A 28 -13.80 -16.78 -5.50
CA LYS A 28 -15.02 -16.19 -6.06
C LYS A 28 -14.70 -14.97 -6.92
N ASP A 29 -13.94 -14.00 -6.40
CA ASP A 29 -13.63 -12.76 -7.10
C ASP A 29 -12.82 -13.03 -8.38
N LEU A 30 -11.82 -13.91 -8.33
CA LEU A 30 -11.08 -14.32 -9.51
C LEU A 30 -12.00 -14.94 -10.57
N LYS A 31 -12.90 -15.83 -10.16
CA LYS A 31 -13.84 -16.49 -11.07
C LYS A 31 -14.83 -15.51 -11.72
N GLU A 32 -15.36 -14.57 -10.94
CA GLU A 32 -16.44 -13.68 -11.39
C GLU A 32 -15.93 -12.42 -12.09
N GLN A 33 -14.74 -11.92 -11.75
CA GLN A 33 -14.29 -10.58 -12.11
C GLN A 33 -13.06 -10.55 -13.04
N SER A 34 -12.18 -11.58 -13.03
CA SER A 34 -10.90 -11.52 -13.74
C SER A 34 -11.01 -11.39 -15.26
N GLY A 35 -12.15 -11.76 -15.84
CA GLY A 35 -12.44 -11.54 -17.26
C GLY A 35 -12.79 -10.10 -17.65
N LYS A 36 -13.03 -9.23 -16.70
CA LYS A 36 -13.47 -7.83 -16.89
C LYS A 36 -12.53 -6.81 -16.27
N PHE A 37 -11.91 -7.18 -15.16
CA PHE A 37 -11.10 -6.28 -14.34
C PHE A 37 -9.79 -6.94 -13.95
N MET A 38 -8.77 -6.10 -13.66
CA MET A 38 -7.63 -6.53 -12.88
C MET A 38 -8.09 -6.80 -11.45
N VAL A 39 -7.94 -8.03 -11.00
CA VAL A 39 -8.28 -8.45 -9.63
C VAL A 39 -6.97 -8.64 -8.88
N TRP A 40 -6.86 -8.00 -7.72
CA TRP A 40 -5.73 -8.21 -6.81
C TRP A 40 -6.24 -8.56 -5.40
N PRO A 41 -5.51 -9.37 -4.65
CA PRO A 41 -5.91 -9.75 -3.29
C PRO A 41 -5.69 -8.61 -2.32
N SER A 42 -6.49 -8.56 -1.25
CA SER A 42 -6.22 -7.65 -0.15
C SER A 42 -5.00 -8.14 0.66
N GLY A 43 -3.94 -7.36 0.67
CA GLY A 43 -2.72 -7.60 1.45
C GLY A 43 -2.59 -6.69 2.68
N TYR A 44 -3.66 -6.03 3.12
CA TYR A 44 -3.64 -5.10 4.26
C TYR A 44 -3.23 -5.76 5.57
N PHE A 45 -2.74 -4.96 6.51
CA PHE A 45 -2.16 -5.41 7.76
C PHE A 45 -1.07 -6.46 7.52
N SER A 46 -0.01 -6.04 6.81
CA SER A 46 1.04 -6.97 6.44
C SER A 46 1.96 -7.33 7.61
N ILE A 47 3.20 -6.90 7.62
CA ILE A 47 4.16 -7.34 8.62
C ILE A 47 4.17 -6.40 9.83
N TYR A 48 4.34 -5.10 9.56
CA TYR A 48 4.44 -4.07 10.58
C TYR A 48 3.13 -3.86 11.30
N GLU A 49 2.06 -3.58 10.54
CA GLU A 49 0.75 -3.31 11.12
C GLU A 49 0.20 -4.52 11.88
N ARG A 50 0.37 -5.71 11.36
CA ARG A 50 -0.04 -6.94 12.07
C ARG A 50 0.74 -7.10 13.36
N SER A 51 2.02 -6.81 13.35
CA SER A 51 2.86 -6.96 14.55
C SER A 51 2.47 -5.97 15.64
N TYR A 52 2.22 -4.69 15.29
CA TYR A 52 1.75 -3.75 16.30
C TYR A 52 0.29 -4.01 16.72
N ALA A 53 -0.55 -4.53 15.85
CA ALA A 53 -1.91 -4.91 16.23
C ALA A 53 -1.92 -6.07 17.24
N ILE A 54 -0.95 -6.97 17.19
CA ILE A 54 -0.79 -8.06 18.16
C ILE A 54 -0.19 -7.56 19.47
N LEU A 55 0.83 -6.72 19.40
CA LEU A 55 1.62 -6.29 20.55
C LEU A 55 1.02 -5.06 21.28
N GLY A 56 0.26 -4.24 20.54
CA GLY A 56 -0.11 -2.88 20.90
C GLY A 56 0.89 -1.86 20.35
N TRP A 57 0.36 -0.75 19.80
CA TRP A 57 1.17 0.30 19.17
C TRP A 57 2.29 0.83 20.07
N ASN A 58 1.97 1.22 21.31
CA ASN A 58 2.94 1.79 22.23
C ASN A 58 4.06 0.81 22.54
N GLU A 59 3.73 -0.45 22.80
CA GLU A 59 4.68 -1.50 23.10
C GLU A 59 5.58 -1.80 21.89
N PHE A 60 5.00 -1.82 20.69
CA PHE A 60 5.77 -1.98 19.46
C PHE A 60 6.80 -0.86 19.30
N MET A 61 6.35 0.41 19.38
CA MET A 61 7.23 1.59 19.19
C MET A 61 8.31 1.73 20.27
N LEU A 62 7.98 1.44 21.53
CA LEU A 62 8.95 1.46 22.62
C LEU A 62 10.01 0.35 22.44
N ASN A 63 9.58 -0.84 22.05
CA ASN A 63 10.50 -1.98 21.93
C ASN A 63 11.32 -1.93 20.65
N ILE A 64 10.83 -1.42 19.52
CA ILE A 64 11.66 -1.29 18.32
C ILE A 64 12.85 -0.35 18.54
N ALA A 65 12.70 0.63 19.45
CA ALA A 65 13.76 1.55 19.85
C ALA A 65 14.66 1.00 20.97
N GLY A 66 14.07 0.35 21.99
CA GLY A 66 14.77 -0.03 23.22
C GLY A 66 15.17 -1.50 23.34
N ASN A 67 14.36 -2.41 22.79
CA ASN A 67 14.61 -3.85 22.77
C ASN A 67 14.12 -4.46 21.44
N PRO A 68 14.76 -4.12 20.30
CA PRO A 68 14.29 -4.47 18.98
C PRO A 68 14.12 -5.98 18.76
N LYS A 69 14.87 -6.81 19.51
CA LYS A 69 14.77 -8.26 19.38
C LYS A 69 13.34 -8.78 19.60
N VAL A 70 12.62 -8.27 20.56
CA VAL A 70 11.24 -8.70 20.86
C VAL A 70 10.32 -8.45 19.67
N VAL A 71 10.41 -7.26 19.08
CA VAL A 71 9.59 -6.85 17.95
C VAL A 71 9.99 -7.62 16.69
N THR A 72 11.30 -7.80 16.48
CA THR A 72 11.80 -8.53 15.31
C THR A 72 11.44 -10.01 15.38
N ASP A 73 11.47 -10.63 16.56
CA ASP A 73 11.05 -12.02 16.74
C ASP A 73 9.54 -12.20 16.42
N LEU A 74 8.70 -11.22 16.75
CA LEU A 74 7.28 -11.23 16.37
C LEU A 74 7.10 -11.01 14.86
N MET A 75 7.78 -9.97 14.31
CA MET A 75 7.72 -9.69 12.88
C MET A 75 8.21 -10.88 12.05
N ASP A 76 9.21 -11.64 12.50
CA ASP A 76 9.67 -12.84 11.80
C ASP A 76 8.57 -13.90 11.72
N LYS A 77 7.82 -14.14 12.80
CA LYS A 77 6.68 -15.08 12.79
C LYS A 77 5.57 -14.61 11.83
N VAL A 78 5.27 -13.30 11.86
CA VAL A 78 4.29 -12.71 10.93
C VAL A 78 4.78 -12.80 9.48
N THR A 79 6.07 -12.58 9.24
CA THR A 79 6.68 -12.68 7.91
C THR A 79 6.54 -14.09 7.32
N GLU A 80 6.82 -15.13 8.10
CA GLU A 80 6.62 -16.52 7.63
C GLU A 80 5.16 -16.77 7.20
N TYR A 81 4.20 -16.30 8.01
CA TYR A 81 2.79 -16.40 7.65
C TYR A 81 2.48 -15.63 6.35
N LYS A 82 3.03 -14.42 6.19
CA LYS A 82 2.81 -13.60 5.00
C LYS A 82 3.46 -14.19 3.75
N ILE A 83 4.61 -14.81 3.87
CA ILE A 83 5.24 -15.56 2.78
C ILE A 83 4.31 -16.68 2.28
N GLU A 84 3.74 -17.48 3.17
CA GLU A 84 2.79 -18.53 2.78
C GLU A 84 1.50 -17.94 2.16
N HIS A 85 1.03 -16.82 2.67
CA HIS A 85 -0.10 -16.07 2.12
C HIS A 85 0.19 -15.55 0.70
N SER A 86 1.38 -15.01 0.47
CA SER A 86 1.84 -14.53 -0.83
C SER A 86 2.03 -15.67 -1.84
N LYS A 87 2.51 -16.83 -1.39
CA LYS A 87 2.55 -18.05 -2.22
C LYS A 87 1.15 -18.47 -2.68
N LYS A 88 0.14 -18.37 -1.80
CA LYS A 88 -1.26 -18.62 -2.19
C LYS A 88 -1.77 -17.62 -3.23
N MET A 89 -1.41 -16.35 -3.15
CA MET A 89 -1.74 -15.38 -4.20
C MET A 89 -1.19 -15.80 -5.56
N VAL A 90 0.08 -16.22 -5.61
CA VAL A 90 0.73 -16.67 -6.84
C VAL A 90 0.09 -17.96 -7.37
N GLU A 91 -0.13 -18.96 -6.50
CA GLU A 91 -0.76 -20.25 -6.85
C GLU A 91 -2.17 -20.07 -7.42
N MET A 92 -2.96 -19.12 -6.89
CA MET A 92 -4.31 -18.81 -7.36
C MET A 92 -4.32 -18.04 -8.68
N GLY A 93 -3.17 -17.55 -9.15
CA GLY A 93 -3.03 -16.91 -10.45
C GLY A 93 -3.34 -15.41 -10.45
N PHE A 94 -3.26 -14.74 -9.31
CA PHE A 94 -3.25 -13.28 -9.26
C PHE A 94 -2.11 -12.70 -10.10
N LYS A 95 -2.33 -11.53 -10.69
CA LYS A 95 -1.40 -10.92 -11.65
C LYS A 95 -0.50 -9.85 -11.02
N MET A 96 -0.62 -9.62 -9.73
CA MET A 96 0.24 -8.74 -8.94
C MET A 96 0.23 -9.14 -7.47
N GLY A 97 1.32 -8.86 -6.77
CA GLY A 97 1.41 -8.90 -5.32
C GLY A 97 0.83 -7.62 -4.70
N HIS A 98 0.28 -7.73 -3.51
CA HIS A 98 -0.21 -6.60 -2.74
C HIS A 98 0.27 -6.69 -1.29
N HIS A 99 0.95 -5.63 -0.82
CA HIS A 99 1.41 -5.45 0.55
C HIS A 99 0.79 -4.18 1.12
N GLY A 100 0.20 -4.23 2.29
CA GLY A 100 -0.41 -3.05 2.93
C GLY A 100 0.10 -2.87 4.34
N ASP A 101 0.95 -1.88 4.53
CA ASP A 101 1.47 -1.43 5.83
C ASP A 101 1.65 0.09 5.80
N ASP A 102 1.02 0.80 6.70
CA ASP A 102 1.10 2.26 6.80
C ASP A 102 2.40 2.69 7.51
N PHE A 103 3.40 3.11 6.75
CA PHE A 103 4.70 3.53 7.28
C PHE A 103 4.82 5.05 7.49
N GLY A 104 3.86 5.84 7.02
CA GLY A 104 3.97 7.29 6.96
C GLY A 104 3.00 8.05 7.85
N THR A 105 3.38 9.30 8.12
CA THR A 105 2.56 10.35 8.72
C THR A 105 2.36 11.48 7.72
N GLN A 106 1.69 12.57 8.10
CA GLN A 106 1.56 13.76 7.24
C GLN A 106 2.90 14.46 6.95
N VAL A 107 3.95 14.19 7.74
CA VAL A 107 5.23 14.91 7.65
C VAL A 107 6.42 14.01 7.30
N GLY A 108 6.26 12.70 7.31
CA GLY A 108 7.34 11.73 7.04
C GLY A 108 7.04 10.36 7.62
N GLY A 109 8.01 9.45 7.58
CA GLY A 109 7.86 8.10 8.11
C GLY A 109 7.71 8.02 9.63
N PHE A 110 7.06 6.96 10.12
CA PHE A 110 7.01 6.64 11.57
C PHE A 110 8.38 6.27 12.14
N PHE A 111 9.31 5.87 11.28
CA PHE A 111 10.66 5.43 11.64
C PHE A 111 11.70 6.32 10.98
N SER A 112 12.91 6.36 11.56
CA SER A 112 14.07 6.80 10.80
C SER A 112 14.34 5.77 9.68
N ARG A 113 14.96 6.23 8.58
CA ARG A 113 15.35 5.33 7.48
C ARG A 113 16.25 4.18 7.99
N ASP A 114 17.15 4.46 8.93
CA ASP A 114 18.02 3.44 9.54
C ASP A 114 17.21 2.36 10.27
N THR A 115 16.19 2.75 11.03
CA THR A 115 15.31 1.80 11.73
C THR A 115 14.51 0.98 10.73
N PHE A 116 13.96 1.62 9.71
CA PHE A 116 13.18 0.97 8.64
C PHE A 116 14.04 -0.05 7.90
N THR A 117 15.19 0.36 7.38
CA THR A 117 16.10 -0.50 6.60
C THR A 117 16.69 -1.64 7.42
N LYS A 118 16.93 -1.40 8.71
CA LYS A 118 17.53 -2.41 9.58
C LYS A 118 16.52 -3.47 10.04
N TYR A 119 15.30 -3.08 10.39
CA TYR A 119 14.38 -3.97 11.08
C TYR A 119 13.14 -4.35 10.29
N ILE A 120 12.65 -3.50 9.38
CA ILE A 120 11.39 -3.70 8.65
C ILE A 120 11.65 -4.20 7.23
N LEU A 121 12.44 -3.46 6.47
CA LEU A 121 12.73 -3.73 5.06
C LEU A 121 13.21 -5.16 4.75
N PRO A 122 14.08 -5.80 5.57
CA PRO A 122 14.53 -7.17 5.28
C PRO A 122 13.40 -8.20 5.31
N ARG A 123 12.33 -7.93 6.07
CA ARG A 123 11.15 -8.78 6.20
C ARG A 123 10.21 -8.60 5.03
N ILE A 124 10.01 -7.34 4.62
CA ILE A 124 9.28 -7.01 3.39
C ILE A 124 9.96 -7.68 2.19
N LYS A 125 11.28 -7.57 2.07
CA LYS A 125 12.05 -8.19 1.00
C LYS A 125 11.79 -9.70 0.89
N ARG A 126 11.83 -10.42 2.01
CA ARG A 126 11.57 -11.87 2.04
C ARG A 126 10.16 -12.23 1.57
N GLU A 127 9.15 -11.44 1.92
CA GLU A 127 7.79 -11.63 1.42
C GLU A 127 7.72 -11.32 -0.08
N TRP A 128 8.32 -10.22 -0.53
CA TRP A 128 8.23 -9.76 -1.91
C TRP A 128 9.03 -10.62 -2.89
N GLU A 129 10.05 -11.35 -2.43
CA GLU A 129 10.77 -12.34 -3.22
C GLU A 129 9.82 -13.39 -3.84
N VAL A 130 8.71 -13.73 -3.17
CA VAL A 130 7.68 -14.61 -3.73
C VAL A 130 7.06 -14.04 -5.01
N PHE A 131 6.83 -12.75 -5.06
CA PHE A 131 6.23 -12.07 -6.22
C PHE A 131 7.27 -11.79 -7.31
N THR A 132 8.47 -11.33 -6.93
CA THR A 132 9.54 -11.05 -7.89
C THR A 132 10.02 -12.31 -8.57
N ASP A 133 10.13 -13.43 -7.86
CA ASP A 133 10.48 -14.73 -8.43
C ASP A 133 9.40 -15.27 -9.40
N ALA A 134 8.13 -14.88 -9.16
CA ALA A 134 7.02 -15.18 -10.07
C ALA A 134 6.90 -14.17 -11.24
N GLY A 135 7.76 -13.14 -11.32
CA GLY A 135 7.71 -12.10 -12.34
C GLY A 135 6.49 -11.18 -12.22
N LEU A 136 5.92 -11.03 -11.03
CA LEU A 136 4.74 -10.22 -10.77
C LEU A 136 5.09 -8.82 -10.28
N PRO A 137 4.39 -7.77 -10.72
CA PRO A 137 4.51 -6.45 -10.15
C PRO A 137 4.00 -6.43 -8.69
N ILE A 138 4.56 -5.55 -7.88
CA ILE A 138 4.21 -5.41 -6.47
C ILE A 138 3.59 -4.04 -6.23
N MET A 139 2.38 -4.03 -5.65
CA MET A 139 1.71 -2.84 -5.15
C MET A 139 1.90 -2.75 -3.64
N LEU A 140 2.45 -1.63 -3.20
CA LEU A 140 2.48 -1.25 -1.79
C LEU A 140 1.38 -0.25 -1.50
N HIS A 141 0.47 -0.61 -0.59
CA HIS A 141 -0.39 0.36 0.06
C HIS A 141 0.29 0.88 1.33
N SER A 142 0.49 2.19 1.39
CA SER A 142 1.00 2.86 2.59
C SER A 142 0.50 4.29 2.67
N CYS A 143 -0.32 4.59 3.66
CA CYS A 143 -0.72 5.95 3.95
C CYS A 143 0.44 6.80 4.48
N GLY A 144 0.32 8.13 4.30
CA GLY A 144 1.29 9.10 4.76
C GLY A 144 2.46 9.33 3.78
N ASN A 145 3.37 10.19 4.20
CA ASN A 145 4.55 10.51 3.41
C ASN A 145 5.67 9.49 3.68
N ILE A 146 5.90 8.60 2.73
CA ILE A 146 6.94 7.57 2.77
C ILE A 146 8.06 7.83 1.76
N THR A 147 8.19 9.07 1.27
CA THR A 147 9.15 9.45 0.23
C THR A 147 10.58 9.00 0.56
N ASP A 148 10.99 9.10 1.82
CA ASP A 148 12.35 8.72 2.26
C ASP A 148 12.63 7.21 2.17
N PHE A 149 11.59 6.37 2.12
CA PHE A 149 11.72 4.92 2.02
C PHE A 149 11.66 4.40 0.57
N LEU A 150 11.20 5.22 -0.37
CA LEU A 150 10.98 4.79 -1.76
C LEU A 150 12.22 4.22 -2.43
N PRO A 151 13.44 4.79 -2.29
CA PRO A 151 14.62 4.20 -2.89
C PRO A 151 14.85 2.75 -2.46
N ASP A 152 14.75 2.48 -1.14
CA ASP A 152 14.97 1.14 -0.58
C ASP A 152 13.86 0.16 -0.99
N LEU A 153 12.61 0.64 -1.10
CA LEU A 153 11.47 -0.17 -1.53
C LEU A 153 11.55 -0.51 -3.02
N ILE A 154 11.98 0.43 -3.86
CA ILE A 154 12.21 0.20 -5.30
C ILE A 154 13.31 -0.86 -5.50
N ASP A 155 14.40 -0.76 -4.74
CA ASP A 155 15.52 -1.70 -4.82
C ASP A 155 15.11 -3.16 -4.51
N ILE A 156 14.05 -3.36 -3.72
CA ILE A 156 13.50 -4.68 -3.41
C ILE A 156 12.29 -5.08 -4.26
N GLY A 157 11.91 -4.27 -5.26
CA GLY A 157 10.91 -4.64 -6.26
C GLY A 157 9.57 -3.91 -6.23
N LEU A 158 9.44 -2.79 -5.49
CA LEU A 158 8.25 -1.96 -5.57
C LEU A 158 7.97 -1.51 -7.00
N THR A 159 6.74 -1.72 -7.47
CA THR A 159 6.31 -1.34 -8.82
C THR A 159 5.19 -0.31 -8.80
N ILE A 160 4.26 -0.41 -7.85
CA ILE A 160 3.09 0.45 -7.76
C ILE A 160 3.00 1.03 -6.35
N LEU A 161 3.01 2.36 -6.24
CA LEU A 161 2.79 3.08 -4.98
C LEU A 161 1.32 3.47 -4.87
N ASP A 162 0.65 2.97 -3.83
CA ASP A 162 -0.76 3.21 -3.49
C ASP A 162 -0.89 3.62 -2.01
N PRO A 163 -1.61 4.69 -1.70
CA PRO A 163 -1.98 5.78 -2.57
C PRO A 163 -0.90 6.88 -2.56
N VAL A 164 -0.77 7.59 -3.66
CA VAL A 164 -0.08 8.88 -3.61
C VAL A 164 -1.00 9.88 -2.93
N GLN A 165 -0.54 10.46 -1.82
CA GLN A 165 -1.34 11.35 -0.96
C GLN A 165 -0.88 12.81 -1.00
N PRO A 166 -1.75 13.77 -0.57
CA PRO A 166 -1.44 15.20 -0.63
C PRO A 166 -0.22 15.65 0.21
N CYS A 167 0.17 14.85 1.20
CA CYS A 167 1.39 15.09 1.99
C CYS A 167 2.69 14.80 1.23
N MET A 168 2.60 14.21 0.04
CA MET A 168 3.72 13.95 -0.86
C MET A 168 3.77 15.02 -1.96
N ASP A 169 4.96 15.40 -2.40
CA ASP A 169 5.15 16.26 -3.58
C ASP A 169 5.00 15.45 -4.86
N LEU A 170 3.85 15.56 -5.54
CA LEU A 170 3.53 14.80 -6.75
C LEU A 170 4.51 15.07 -7.89
N ALA A 171 4.96 16.32 -8.05
CA ALA A 171 5.87 16.70 -9.12
C ALA A 171 7.27 16.12 -8.88
N TYR A 172 7.72 16.17 -7.63
CA TYR A 172 8.96 15.53 -7.21
C TYR A 172 8.91 14.00 -7.43
N LEU A 173 7.87 13.34 -6.93
CA LEU A 173 7.68 11.90 -7.11
C LEU A 173 7.73 11.51 -8.58
N LYS A 174 7.00 12.24 -9.43
CA LYS A 174 6.98 11.96 -10.87
C LYS A 174 8.33 12.15 -11.53
N LYS A 175 9.05 13.20 -11.15
CA LYS A 175 10.36 13.52 -11.69
C LYS A 175 11.41 12.46 -11.29
N GLU A 176 11.48 12.12 -10.02
CA GLU A 176 12.54 11.25 -9.48
C GLU A 176 12.24 9.76 -9.72
N TYR A 177 10.98 9.32 -9.54
CA TYR A 177 10.63 7.90 -9.55
C TYR A 177 9.68 7.49 -10.68
N GLY A 178 9.30 8.41 -11.57
CA GLY A 178 8.31 8.12 -12.62
C GLY A 178 8.76 7.14 -13.71
N LYS A 179 10.04 6.73 -13.72
CA LYS A 179 10.56 5.65 -14.59
C LYS A 179 10.46 4.27 -13.92
N ASP A 180 10.45 4.24 -12.59
CA ASP A 180 10.53 3.04 -11.79
C ASP A 180 9.16 2.68 -11.20
N LEU A 181 8.29 3.69 -10.92
CA LEU A 181 7.02 3.52 -10.26
C LEU A 181 5.81 3.90 -11.10
N ILE A 182 4.76 3.13 -10.93
CA ILE A 182 3.37 3.49 -11.24
C ILE A 182 2.76 4.12 -9.99
N PHE A 183 2.17 5.31 -10.15
CA PHE A 183 1.51 6.04 -9.07
C PHE A 183 0.03 5.77 -9.09
N PHE A 184 -0.50 5.25 -8.00
CA PHE A 184 -1.93 5.04 -7.81
C PHE A 184 -2.49 6.12 -6.86
N GLY A 185 -3.60 6.77 -7.21
CA GLY A 185 -4.19 7.81 -6.35
C GLY A 185 -3.97 9.23 -6.86
N GLY A 186 -3.57 10.12 -5.96
CA GLY A 186 -3.22 11.51 -6.23
C GLY A 186 -4.36 12.52 -6.11
N ILE A 187 -5.64 12.10 -6.13
CA ILE A 187 -6.76 13.03 -5.93
C ILE A 187 -6.90 13.37 -4.44
N ASN A 188 -6.67 14.62 -4.10
CA ASN A 188 -6.74 15.09 -2.72
C ASN A 188 -8.17 15.04 -2.17
N THR A 189 -8.50 13.96 -1.45
CA THR A 189 -9.82 13.80 -0.81
C THR A 189 -10.05 14.71 0.38
N GLN A 190 -8.99 15.22 1.01
CA GLN A 190 -9.10 16.09 2.19
C GLN A 190 -9.74 17.46 1.87
N VAL A 191 -9.61 17.94 0.63
CA VAL A 191 -10.22 19.21 0.22
C VAL A 191 -11.59 19.04 -0.44
N MET A 192 -11.91 17.84 -0.93
CA MET A 192 -13.14 17.59 -1.68
C MET A 192 -14.45 17.97 -0.95
N PRO A 193 -14.56 17.88 0.38
CA PRO A 193 -15.75 18.35 1.09
C PRO A 193 -15.98 19.87 1.00
N TYR A 194 -14.93 20.66 0.74
CA TYR A 194 -14.90 22.11 0.92
C TYR A 194 -14.79 22.90 -0.39
N ILE A 195 -14.64 22.23 -1.51
CA ILE A 195 -14.46 22.84 -2.83
C ILE A 195 -15.68 22.61 -3.73
N THR A 196 -15.83 23.43 -4.76
CA THR A 196 -16.91 23.32 -5.76
C THR A 196 -16.63 22.21 -6.76
N PRO A 197 -17.67 21.71 -7.49
CA PRO A 197 -17.49 20.75 -8.58
C PRO A 197 -16.48 21.19 -9.65
N GLU A 198 -16.43 22.48 -9.99
CA GLU A 198 -15.48 23.00 -10.99
C GLU A 198 -14.04 22.97 -10.46
N GLU A 199 -13.84 23.24 -9.17
CA GLU A 199 -12.53 23.09 -8.53
C GLU A 199 -12.09 21.62 -8.46
N VAL A 200 -13.02 20.67 -8.27
CA VAL A 200 -12.72 19.23 -8.35
C VAL A 200 -12.27 18.85 -9.76
N LYS A 201 -12.92 19.37 -10.81
CA LYS A 201 -12.48 19.13 -12.20
C LYS A 201 -11.06 19.65 -12.43
N THR A 202 -10.75 20.84 -11.91
CA THR A 202 -9.40 21.42 -11.99
C THR A 202 -8.39 20.56 -11.26
N LEU A 203 -8.68 20.17 -10.02
CA LEU A 203 -7.85 19.26 -9.22
C LEU A 203 -7.55 17.96 -9.98
N ALA A 204 -8.56 17.32 -10.57
CA ALA A 204 -8.40 16.08 -11.31
C ALA A 204 -7.49 16.28 -12.54
N ARG A 205 -7.72 17.33 -13.34
CA ARG A 205 -6.89 17.62 -14.52
C ARG A 205 -5.44 17.94 -14.16
N ASP A 206 -5.22 18.71 -13.10
CA ASP A 206 -3.86 19.02 -12.64
C ASP A 206 -3.13 17.78 -12.16
N THR A 207 -3.80 16.89 -11.41
CA THR A 207 -3.24 15.62 -10.97
C THR A 207 -2.85 14.74 -12.17
N ILE A 208 -3.75 14.61 -13.16
CA ILE A 208 -3.49 13.85 -14.39
C ILE A 208 -2.31 14.45 -15.16
N ARG A 209 -2.24 15.79 -15.27
CA ARG A 209 -1.15 16.47 -15.96
C ARG A 209 0.20 16.23 -15.30
N ILE A 210 0.25 16.20 -13.97
CA ILE A 210 1.50 15.99 -13.21
C ILE A 210 1.91 14.53 -13.26
N LEU A 211 1.07 13.62 -12.77
CA LEU A 211 1.41 12.21 -12.60
C LEU A 211 1.29 11.40 -13.89
N GLY A 212 0.37 11.79 -14.79
CA GLY A 212 0.11 11.08 -16.04
C GLY A 212 1.13 11.34 -17.14
N LYS A 213 1.99 12.35 -17.01
CA LYS A 213 3.00 12.69 -18.03
C LYS A 213 3.90 11.49 -18.32
N GLY A 214 3.87 11.00 -19.57
CA GLY A 214 4.64 9.83 -19.98
C GLY A 214 4.09 8.49 -19.51
N GLY A 215 2.85 8.43 -18.99
CA GLY A 215 2.23 7.21 -18.47
C GLY A 215 2.53 6.94 -16.99
N GLY A 216 2.25 5.72 -16.50
CA GLY A 216 2.56 5.30 -15.12
C GLY A 216 1.70 5.99 -14.05
N HIS A 217 0.41 6.29 -14.34
CA HIS A 217 -0.53 6.83 -13.37
C HIS A 217 -1.88 6.11 -13.44
N ILE A 218 -2.34 5.63 -12.30
CA ILE A 218 -3.69 5.10 -12.08
C ILE A 218 -4.41 6.12 -11.21
N ILE A 219 -5.23 6.97 -11.84
CA ILE A 219 -5.93 8.03 -11.12
C ILE A 219 -6.99 7.45 -10.20
N ALA A 220 -6.93 7.82 -8.94
CA ALA A 220 -7.86 7.44 -7.89
C ALA A 220 -7.90 8.49 -6.78
N PRO A 221 -8.90 8.46 -5.90
CA PRO A 221 -8.86 9.18 -4.63
C PRO A 221 -7.65 8.78 -3.81
N SER A 222 -7.05 9.74 -3.10
CA SER A 222 -5.90 9.52 -2.20
C SER A 222 -6.28 8.85 -0.88
N GLN A 223 -7.57 8.67 -0.65
CA GLN A 223 -8.19 7.97 0.48
C GLN A 223 -9.63 7.63 0.11
N GLU A 224 -10.33 6.86 0.92
CA GLU A 224 -11.75 6.56 0.75
C GLU A 224 -12.60 7.83 0.57
N LEU A 225 -13.61 7.74 -0.28
CA LEU A 225 -14.59 8.79 -0.45
C LEU A 225 -15.57 8.75 0.73
N MET A 226 -15.34 9.62 1.70
CA MET A 226 -16.14 9.71 2.92
C MET A 226 -17.50 10.36 2.64
N ASN A 227 -18.44 10.15 3.55
CA ASN A 227 -19.84 10.62 3.42
C ASN A 227 -20.02 12.15 3.56
N ASP A 228 -18.99 12.87 3.94
CA ASP A 228 -18.93 14.34 3.98
C ASP A 228 -18.66 14.98 2.61
N ILE A 229 -18.23 14.17 1.61
CA ILE A 229 -17.98 14.67 0.25
C ILE A 229 -19.31 14.79 -0.51
N PRO A 230 -19.66 16.01 -1.02
CA PRO A 230 -20.87 16.19 -1.81
C PRO A 230 -20.92 15.29 -3.03
N VAL A 231 -22.07 14.69 -3.29
CA VAL A 231 -22.28 13.80 -4.46
C VAL A 231 -21.96 14.53 -5.79
N ALA A 232 -22.20 15.84 -5.86
CA ALA A 232 -21.86 16.67 -7.02
C ALA A 232 -20.34 16.66 -7.28
N ASN A 233 -19.52 16.67 -6.24
CA ASN A 233 -18.07 16.62 -6.35
C ASN A 233 -17.57 15.24 -6.81
N ILE A 234 -18.19 14.17 -6.33
CA ILE A 234 -17.89 12.81 -6.79
C ILE A 234 -18.25 12.65 -8.27
N LYS A 235 -19.42 13.16 -8.70
CA LYS A 235 -19.83 13.14 -10.11
C LYS A 235 -18.84 13.92 -10.97
N ALA A 236 -18.48 15.14 -10.57
CA ALA A 236 -17.51 15.98 -11.29
C ALA A 236 -16.15 15.28 -11.45
N LEU A 237 -15.66 14.59 -10.41
CA LEU A 237 -14.45 13.79 -10.49
C LEU A 237 -14.57 12.67 -11.54
N VAL A 238 -15.62 11.86 -11.45
CA VAL A 238 -15.81 10.71 -12.36
C VAL A 238 -15.97 11.16 -13.81
N GLU A 239 -16.76 12.22 -14.06
CA GLU A 239 -16.95 12.79 -15.39
C GLU A 239 -15.63 13.30 -15.97
N THR A 240 -14.84 14.04 -15.19
CA THR A 240 -13.53 14.54 -15.64
C THR A 240 -12.55 13.41 -15.96
N ILE A 241 -12.49 12.38 -15.14
CA ILE A 241 -11.62 11.21 -15.41
C ILE A 241 -12.02 10.54 -16.73
N ARG A 242 -13.32 10.40 -17.01
CA ARG A 242 -13.80 9.81 -18.26
C ARG A 242 -13.45 10.67 -19.48
N GLU A 243 -13.67 11.99 -19.40
CA GLU A 243 -13.30 12.93 -20.44
C GLU A 243 -11.81 12.92 -20.77
N GLU A 244 -10.95 12.94 -19.74
CA GLU A 244 -9.49 12.93 -19.93
C GLU A 244 -8.99 11.57 -20.47
N ARG A 245 -9.58 10.46 -20.04
CA ARG A 245 -9.28 9.12 -20.59
C ARG A 245 -9.57 9.04 -22.09
N GLU A 246 -10.72 9.55 -22.54
CA GLU A 246 -11.09 9.54 -23.95
C GLU A 246 -10.10 10.34 -24.80
N LYS A 247 -9.60 11.48 -24.30
CA LYS A 247 -8.56 12.27 -24.99
C LYS A 247 -7.25 11.50 -25.15
N VAL A 248 -6.82 10.79 -24.12
CA VAL A 248 -5.60 9.97 -24.17
C VAL A 248 -5.73 8.81 -25.15
N LEU A 249 -6.92 8.19 -25.25
CA LEU A 249 -7.17 7.07 -26.18
C LEU A 249 -7.27 7.51 -27.66
N GLN A 250 -7.42 8.81 -27.91
CA GLN A 250 -7.49 9.40 -29.26
C GLN A 250 -6.15 9.95 -29.77
N MET A 251 -5.13 10.00 -28.89
CA MET A 251 -3.75 10.43 -29.23
C MET A 251 -2.86 9.26 -29.63
#